data_1ac4ce69df285678177755e205c37f6d
#
_entry.id   1ac4ce69df285678177755e205c37f6d
#
_cell.length_a   1.000
_cell.length_b   1.000
_cell.length_c   1.000
_cell.angle_alpha   90.00
_cell.angle_beta   90.00
_cell.angle_gamma   90.00
#
_symmetry.space_group_name_H-M   'P 1'
#
loop_
_entity.id
_entity.type
_entity.pdbx_description
1 polymer ?
#
loop_
_entity_poly.entity_id
_entity_poly.type
_entity_poly.pdbx_seq_one_letter_code
_entity_poly.pdbx_strand_id
1 'polypeptide(L)'
;RIGCLGISLGARGCLYVNVKRFQKMWGTPGLEFAASVPMYPGCNVKFNEDDEITNTPIRIHVGELDTYYPADSCVDYGERLRAKGKDVQVKVYPNAHHGFDADPSSLFRGKTKMVMGGHNDGRCYYEENTELPYELMEEGDVTTISQIGFKEWLASATEKDKKKIFKRLKGRHKSGWRIAQFQFDKSCVSKSTTIAYNKDAAEEATKLISEFFNSTLKQ
;
A
#
# COMPACT_ATOMS: atom_id res chain seq x y z
N ARG A 1 -25.26 5.35 -3.81
CA ARG A 1 -24.05 4.59 -3.40
C ARG A 1 -22.82 5.11 -4.11
N ILE A 2 -21.66 5.08 -3.47
CA ILE A 2 -20.37 5.58 -4.02
C ILE A 2 -19.36 4.45 -3.89
N GLY A 3 -18.64 4.19 -5.00
CA GLY A 3 -17.50 3.28 -5.02
C GLY A 3 -16.18 4.07 -4.96
N CYS A 4 -15.13 3.43 -4.45
CA CYS A 4 -13.77 3.95 -4.50
C CYS A 4 -12.97 3.21 -5.58
N LEU A 5 -12.40 3.93 -6.53
CA LEU A 5 -11.38 3.42 -7.45
C LEU A 5 -10.09 4.21 -7.23
N GLY A 6 -9.04 3.51 -6.91
CA GLY A 6 -7.73 4.12 -6.68
C GLY A 6 -6.63 3.47 -7.51
N ILE A 7 -5.66 4.25 -7.95
CA ILE A 7 -4.55 3.82 -8.81
C ILE A 7 -3.23 4.12 -8.08
N SER A 8 -2.33 3.13 -7.96
CA SER A 8 -1.00 3.28 -7.36
C SER A 8 -1.07 3.90 -5.95
N LEU A 9 -0.54 5.10 -5.74
CA LEU A 9 -0.64 5.79 -4.46
C LEU A 9 -2.10 6.02 -4.03
N GLY A 10 -2.98 6.37 -4.97
CA GLY A 10 -4.42 6.51 -4.72
C GLY A 10 -5.08 5.18 -4.35
N ALA A 11 -4.54 4.06 -4.84
CA ALA A 11 -5.01 2.73 -4.48
C ALA A 11 -4.75 2.39 -2.99
N ARG A 12 -3.65 2.87 -2.42
CA ARG A 12 -3.41 2.76 -0.96
C ARG A 12 -4.51 3.46 -0.17
N GLY A 13 -4.88 4.68 -0.57
CA GLY A 13 -5.99 5.40 0.05
C GLY A 13 -7.31 4.62 -0.07
N CYS A 14 -7.62 4.13 -1.28
CA CYS A 14 -8.81 3.34 -1.55
C CYS A 14 -8.84 1.99 -0.79
N LEU A 15 -7.68 1.38 -0.54
CA LEU A 15 -7.57 0.14 0.24
C LEU A 15 -7.76 0.42 1.74
N TYR A 16 -6.95 1.30 2.30
CA TYR A 16 -6.87 1.49 3.75
C TYR A 16 -7.98 2.37 4.32
N VAL A 17 -8.73 3.12 3.48
CA VAL A 17 -9.94 3.82 3.96
C VAL A 17 -11.00 2.84 4.53
N ASN A 18 -10.92 1.57 4.20
CA ASN A 18 -11.81 0.54 4.73
C ASN A 18 -11.38 0.02 6.12
N VAL A 19 -10.18 0.35 6.61
CA VAL A 19 -9.73 -0.02 7.96
C VAL A 19 -10.50 0.79 8.99
N LYS A 20 -11.20 0.12 9.91
CA LYS A 20 -12.10 0.76 10.90
C LYS A 20 -11.37 1.79 11.75
N ARG A 21 -10.11 1.52 12.13
CA ARG A 21 -9.30 2.46 12.88
C ARG A 21 -9.08 3.76 12.10
N PHE A 22 -8.77 3.67 10.80
CA PHE A 22 -8.59 4.84 9.95
C PHE A 22 -9.91 5.57 9.66
N GLN A 23 -11.01 4.83 9.51
CA GLN A 23 -12.35 5.41 9.43
C GLN A 23 -12.67 6.26 10.68
N LYS A 24 -12.36 5.74 11.86
CA LYS A 24 -12.56 6.45 13.12
C LYS A 24 -11.69 7.71 13.24
N MET A 25 -10.47 7.66 12.71
CA MET A 25 -9.51 8.78 12.82
C MET A 25 -9.80 9.89 11.81
N TRP A 26 -10.21 9.55 10.59
CA TRP A 26 -10.31 10.52 9.48
C TRP A 26 -11.58 10.43 8.65
N GLY A 27 -12.37 9.40 8.84
CA GLY A 27 -13.62 9.24 8.12
C GLY A 27 -14.74 10.11 8.70
N THR A 28 -15.82 10.23 7.95
CA THR A 28 -17.07 10.80 8.45
C THR A 28 -17.90 9.66 9.06
N PRO A 29 -18.35 9.77 10.31
CA PRO A 29 -19.15 8.72 10.93
C PRO A 29 -20.37 8.33 10.10
N GLY A 30 -20.56 7.03 9.90
CA GLY A 30 -21.68 6.47 9.14
C GLY A 30 -21.53 6.54 7.62
N LEU A 31 -20.40 7.06 7.09
CA LEU A 31 -20.10 7.03 5.66
C LEU A 31 -19.06 5.96 5.35
N GLU A 32 -19.47 4.97 4.54
CA GLU A 32 -18.61 3.93 4.00
C GLU A 32 -18.78 3.86 2.48
N PHE A 33 -17.73 3.45 1.78
CA PHE A 33 -17.84 3.15 0.36
C PHE A 33 -18.67 1.86 0.18
N ALA A 34 -19.49 1.84 -0.85
CA ALA A 34 -20.28 0.64 -1.20
C ALA A 34 -19.43 -0.43 -1.92
N ALA A 35 -18.29 -0.03 -2.49
CA ALA A 35 -17.35 -0.89 -3.20
C ALA A 35 -15.97 -0.24 -3.22
N SER A 36 -14.90 -1.04 -3.20
CA SER A 36 -13.51 -0.55 -3.24
C SER A 36 -12.69 -1.34 -4.25
N VAL A 37 -12.03 -0.61 -5.16
CA VAL A 37 -11.20 -1.18 -6.22
C VAL A 37 -9.81 -0.52 -6.21
N PRO A 38 -8.88 -1.02 -5.41
CA PRO A 38 -7.49 -0.59 -5.45
C PRO A 38 -6.72 -1.30 -6.57
N MET A 39 -6.13 -0.50 -7.48
CA MET A 39 -5.29 -1.00 -8.58
C MET A 39 -3.81 -0.83 -8.21
N TYR A 40 -3.09 -1.94 -8.19
CA TYR A 40 -1.68 -2.07 -7.82
C TYR A 40 -1.29 -1.21 -6.59
N PRO A 41 -2.02 -1.39 -5.46
CA PRO A 41 -1.69 -0.74 -4.20
C PRO A 41 -0.39 -1.30 -3.63
N GLY A 42 0.30 -0.53 -2.81
CA GLY A 42 1.34 -1.09 -1.95
C GLY A 42 0.70 -1.71 -0.71
N CYS A 43 0.68 -3.04 -0.63
CA CYS A 43 0.17 -3.79 0.53
C CYS A 43 1.29 -4.23 1.48
N ASN A 44 2.48 -3.69 1.30
CA ASN A 44 3.70 -4.07 2.00
C ASN A 44 3.85 -3.43 3.41
N VAL A 45 2.82 -2.77 3.90
CA VAL A 45 2.78 -2.19 5.25
C VAL A 45 1.66 -2.87 6.03
N LYS A 46 2.02 -3.51 7.14
CA LYS A 46 1.09 -4.06 8.10
C LYS A 46 0.82 -3.03 9.19
N PHE A 47 -0.36 -2.44 9.17
CA PHE A 47 -0.83 -1.56 10.23
C PHE A 47 -1.45 -2.35 11.38
N ASN A 48 -1.47 -1.77 12.58
CA ASN A 48 -2.21 -2.35 13.69
C ASN A 48 -3.70 -2.38 13.32
N GLU A 49 -4.36 -3.51 13.58
CA GLU A 49 -5.78 -3.71 13.29
C GLU A 49 -6.13 -3.55 11.79
N ASP A 50 -5.18 -3.73 10.85
CA ASP A 50 -5.43 -3.56 9.43
C ASP A 50 -6.34 -4.64 8.82
N ASP A 51 -6.61 -5.71 9.57
CA ASP A 51 -7.58 -6.75 9.23
C ASP A 51 -8.99 -6.48 9.81
N GLU A 52 -9.14 -5.48 10.67
CA GLU A 52 -10.43 -4.98 11.13
C GLU A 52 -10.97 -3.94 10.16
N ILE A 53 -11.55 -4.40 9.06
CA ILE A 53 -12.11 -3.56 8.01
C ILE A 53 -13.65 -3.48 8.06
N THR A 54 -14.21 -2.50 7.36
CA THR A 54 -15.65 -2.38 7.08
C THR A 54 -16.16 -3.62 6.35
N ASN A 55 -17.45 -3.66 6.05
CA ASN A 55 -18.03 -4.73 5.20
C ASN A 55 -18.04 -4.37 3.72
N THR A 56 -17.34 -3.31 3.34
CA THR A 56 -17.17 -2.92 1.94
C THR A 56 -16.51 -4.05 1.15
N PRO A 57 -17.11 -4.55 0.06
CA PRO A 57 -16.47 -5.52 -0.81
C PRO A 57 -15.29 -4.88 -1.53
N ILE A 58 -14.15 -5.60 -1.57
CA ILE A 58 -12.88 -5.09 -2.13
C ILE A 58 -12.40 -5.99 -3.26
N ARG A 59 -12.00 -5.38 -4.38
CA ARG A 59 -11.37 -6.06 -5.52
C ARG A 59 -10.02 -5.44 -5.81
N ILE A 60 -8.95 -6.14 -5.42
CA ILE A 60 -7.56 -5.70 -5.59
C ILE A 60 -7.05 -6.23 -6.92
N HIS A 61 -6.50 -5.37 -7.76
CA HIS A 61 -5.92 -5.72 -9.05
C HIS A 61 -4.42 -5.44 -9.03
N VAL A 62 -3.58 -6.44 -9.30
CA VAL A 62 -2.11 -6.33 -9.25
C VAL A 62 -1.46 -7.02 -10.44
N GLY A 63 -0.32 -6.54 -10.88
CA GLY A 63 0.48 -7.17 -11.94
C GLY A 63 1.45 -8.19 -11.37
N GLU A 64 1.60 -9.36 -12.01
CA GLU A 64 2.54 -10.41 -11.61
C GLU A 64 3.99 -9.91 -11.61
N LEU A 65 4.35 -9.09 -12.59
CA LEU A 65 5.71 -8.54 -12.78
C LEU A 65 5.88 -7.15 -12.16
N ASP A 66 4.99 -6.77 -11.24
CA ASP A 66 5.10 -5.49 -10.56
C ASP A 66 6.32 -5.48 -9.64
N THR A 67 7.35 -4.74 -10.04
CA THR A 67 8.56 -4.54 -9.25
C THR A 67 8.49 -3.29 -8.37
N TYR A 68 7.44 -2.48 -8.53
CA TYR A 68 7.19 -1.32 -7.68
C TYR A 68 6.55 -1.76 -6.36
N TYR A 69 5.45 -2.50 -6.44
CA TYR A 69 4.78 -3.16 -5.32
C TYR A 69 4.46 -4.59 -5.71
N PRO A 70 5.28 -5.58 -5.30
CA PRO A 70 5.08 -6.97 -5.64
C PRO A 70 3.69 -7.47 -5.24
N ALA A 71 3.11 -8.29 -6.11
CA ALA A 71 1.76 -8.82 -5.94
C ALA A 71 1.59 -9.63 -4.64
N ASP A 72 2.65 -10.32 -4.20
CA ASP A 72 2.64 -11.22 -3.03
C ASP A 72 2.11 -10.53 -1.79
N SER A 73 2.53 -9.28 -1.52
CA SER A 73 2.07 -8.53 -0.36
C SER A 73 0.55 -8.30 -0.35
N CYS A 74 -0.05 -8.11 -1.54
CA CYS A 74 -1.49 -7.93 -1.67
C CYS A 74 -2.23 -9.27 -1.61
N VAL A 75 -1.63 -10.34 -2.11
CA VAL A 75 -2.17 -11.71 -1.97
C VAL A 75 -2.25 -12.09 -0.50
N ASP A 76 -1.15 -11.94 0.25
CA ASP A 76 -1.09 -12.21 1.69
C ASP A 76 -2.10 -11.36 2.48
N TYR A 77 -2.21 -10.07 2.17
CA TYR A 77 -3.18 -9.19 2.81
C TYR A 77 -4.62 -9.64 2.52
N GLY A 78 -4.92 -9.93 1.25
CA GLY A 78 -6.23 -10.43 0.84
C GLY A 78 -6.59 -11.75 1.53
N GLU A 79 -5.64 -12.67 1.73
CA GLU A 79 -5.84 -13.92 2.45
C GLU A 79 -6.17 -13.69 3.93
N ARG A 80 -5.44 -12.80 4.60
CA ARG A 80 -5.72 -12.43 5.99
C ARG A 80 -7.14 -11.85 6.15
N LEU A 81 -7.57 -11.00 5.22
CA LEU A 81 -8.92 -10.43 5.24
C LEU A 81 -10.00 -11.47 4.98
N ARG A 82 -9.80 -12.38 4.03
CA ARG A 82 -10.74 -13.50 3.77
C ARG A 82 -10.85 -14.44 4.96
N ALA A 83 -9.75 -14.72 5.64
CA ALA A 83 -9.75 -15.53 6.87
C ALA A 83 -10.61 -14.90 8.00
N LYS A 84 -10.82 -13.58 7.98
CA LYS A 84 -11.75 -12.84 8.83
C LYS A 84 -13.18 -12.74 8.27
N GLY A 85 -13.49 -13.48 7.21
CA GLY A 85 -14.83 -13.50 6.59
C GLY A 85 -15.13 -12.27 5.74
N LYS A 86 -14.13 -11.50 5.30
CA LYS A 86 -14.35 -10.31 4.47
C LYS A 86 -14.44 -10.65 2.99
N ASP A 87 -15.31 -9.96 2.24
CA ASP A 87 -15.45 -10.10 0.79
C ASP A 87 -14.30 -9.34 0.08
N VAL A 88 -13.16 -10.02 0.00
CA VAL A 88 -11.97 -9.50 -0.65
C VAL A 88 -11.46 -10.48 -1.69
N GLN A 89 -11.25 -10.00 -2.91
CA GLN A 89 -10.63 -10.76 -3.99
C GLN A 89 -9.38 -10.03 -4.49
N VAL A 90 -8.33 -10.80 -4.79
CA VAL A 90 -7.11 -10.31 -5.40
C VAL A 90 -6.96 -10.96 -6.76
N LYS A 91 -6.94 -10.15 -7.80
CA LYS A 91 -6.68 -10.58 -9.18
C LYS A 91 -5.24 -10.23 -9.54
N VAL A 92 -4.45 -11.26 -9.80
CA VAL A 92 -3.08 -11.11 -10.33
C VAL A 92 -3.14 -11.27 -11.84
N TYR A 93 -2.58 -10.30 -12.58
CA TYR A 93 -2.54 -10.29 -14.04
C TYR A 93 -1.20 -10.83 -14.53
N PRO A 94 -1.18 -11.93 -15.30
CA PRO A 94 0.06 -12.50 -15.84
C PRO A 94 0.80 -11.49 -16.73
N ASN A 95 2.12 -11.48 -16.64
CA ASN A 95 3.00 -10.62 -17.45
C ASN A 95 2.71 -9.11 -17.35
N ALA A 96 1.93 -8.66 -16.36
CA ALA A 96 1.62 -7.25 -16.15
C ALA A 96 2.58 -6.63 -15.12
N HIS A 97 3.03 -5.43 -15.42
CA HIS A 97 3.84 -4.59 -14.53
C HIS A 97 2.99 -3.57 -13.77
N HIS A 98 3.62 -2.75 -12.93
CA HIS A 98 2.99 -1.56 -12.35
C HIS A 98 2.44 -0.67 -13.46
N GLY A 99 1.23 -0.12 -13.28
CA GLY A 99 0.62 0.75 -14.28
C GLY A 99 0.22 0.03 -15.58
N PHE A 100 -0.16 -1.24 -15.52
CA PHE A 100 -0.50 -2.04 -16.69
C PHE A 100 -1.71 -1.51 -17.48
N ASP A 101 -2.56 -0.71 -16.88
CA ASP A 101 -3.74 -0.06 -17.48
C ASP A 101 -3.48 1.37 -17.96
N ALA A 102 -2.25 1.87 -17.76
CA ALA A 102 -1.91 3.23 -18.12
C ALA A 102 -1.86 3.44 -19.63
N ASP A 103 -2.62 4.42 -20.14
CA ASP A 103 -2.61 4.78 -21.56
C ASP A 103 -1.21 5.22 -22.00
N PRO A 104 -0.58 4.51 -22.95
CA PRO A 104 0.74 4.84 -23.44
C PRO A 104 0.86 6.26 -24.02
N SER A 105 -0.23 6.79 -24.59
CA SER A 105 -0.24 8.12 -25.18
C SER A 105 -0.12 9.23 -24.13
N SER A 106 -0.70 9.02 -22.95
CA SER A 106 -0.78 10.01 -21.88
C SER A 106 0.39 9.93 -20.90
N LEU A 107 0.64 8.74 -20.31
CA LEU A 107 1.65 8.56 -19.25
C LEU A 107 3.06 8.31 -19.80
N PHE A 108 3.18 7.59 -20.91
CA PHE A 108 4.48 7.15 -21.42
C PHE A 108 4.97 7.92 -22.64
N ARG A 109 4.31 9.01 -23.03
CA ARG A 109 4.65 9.80 -24.22
C ARG A 109 4.77 8.94 -25.47
N GLY A 110 3.82 8.03 -25.68
CA GLY A 110 3.79 7.09 -26.80
C GLY A 110 4.62 5.82 -26.60
N LYS A 111 5.26 5.64 -25.44
CA LYS A 111 5.98 4.40 -25.12
C LYS A 111 5.08 3.47 -24.31
N THR A 112 5.17 2.17 -24.57
CA THR A 112 4.43 1.15 -23.80
C THR A 112 5.14 0.73 -22.51
N LYS A 113 6.41 1.10 -22.34
CA LYS A 113 7.23 0.73 -21.20
C LYS A 113 8.18 1.85 -20.78
N MET A 114 8.30 2.05 -19.49
CA MET A 114 9.26 2.98 -18.88
C MET A 114 9.98 2.29 -17.71
N VAL A 115 11.29 2.54 -17.61
CA VAL A 115 12.07 2.13 -16.43
C VAL A 115 12.37 3.38 -15.63
N MET A 116 11.86 3.43 -14.42
CA MET A 116 12.12 4.50 -13.48
C MET A 116 13.36 4.15 -12.66
N GLY A 117 14.39 4.99 -12.76
CA GLY A 117 15.56 4.90 -11.88
C GLY A 117 15.24 5.47 -10.50
N GLY A 118 15.96 4.98 -9.49
CA GLY A 118 15.83 5.47 -8.11
C GLY A 118 15.68 4.33 -7.09
N HIS A 119 15.81 4.68 -5.83
CA HIS A 119 15.58 3.71 -4.76
C HIS A 119 14.09 3.49 -4.58
N ASN A 120 13.64 2.25 -4.75
CA ASN A 120 12.30 1.83 -4.45
C ASN A 120 12.33 0.72 -3.38
N ASP A 121 11.62 0.94 -2.29
CA ASP A 121 11.49 0.04 -1.15
C ASP A 121 10.15 -0.70 -1.09
N GLY A 122 9.37 -0.66 -2.16
CA GLY A 122 8.08 -1.34 -2.24
C GLY A 122 8.14 -2.86 -2.05
N ARG A 123 9.33 -3.46 -2.23
CA ARG A 123 9.61 -4.87 -1.94
C ARG A 123 9.97 -5.12 -0.47
N CYS A 124 10.19 -4.09 0.31
CA CYS A 124 10.44 -4.21 1.74
C CYS A 124 9.11 -4.30 2.48
N TYR A 125 9.04 -5.19 3.46
CA TYR A 125 7.86 -5.29 4.32
C TYR A 125 8.04 -4.44 5.56
N TYR A 126 6.99 -3.73 5.94
CA TYR A 126 6.96 -2.85 7.10
C TYR A 126 5.82 -3.22 8.02
N GLU A 127 5.96 -2.88 9.29
CA GLU A 127 4.91 -2.95 10.29
C GLU A 127 4.80 -1.63 11.06
N GLU A 128 3.62 -1.33 11.52
CA GLU A 128 3.41 -0.23 12.45
C GLU A 128 4.03 -0.56 13.80
N ASN A 129 4.89 0.33 14.28
CA ASN A 129 5.59 0.15 15.52
C ASN A 129 5.07 1.12 16.58
N THR A 130 4.34 0.60 17.57
CA THR A 130 3.81 1.37 18.70
C THR A 130 4.76 1.45 19.90
N GLU A 131 5.88 0.71 19.85
CA GLU A 131 6.80 0.58 20.98
C GLU A 131 8.10 1.42 20.85
N LEU A 132 8.18 2.30 19.83
CA LEU A 132 9.28 3.25 19.81
C LEU A 132 9.15 4.20 21.01
N PRO A 133 10.26 4.48 21.74
CA PRO A 133 10.19 5.31 22.93
C PRO A 133 9.50 6.64 22.64
N TYR A 134 8.51 6.97 23.43
CA TYR A 134 7.71 8.20 23.35
C TYR A 134 8.57 9.48 23.31
N GLU A 135 9.75 9.42 23.88
CA GLU A 135 10.77 10.49 23.90
C GLU A 135 11.26 10.90 22.49
N LEU A 136 10.98 10.10 21.48
CA LEU A 136 11.30 10.39 20.08
C LEU A 136 10.14 11.03 19.32
N MET A 137 8.97 11.11 19.94
CA MET A 137 7.73 11.67 19.40
C MET A 137 7.49 13.00 20.10
N GLU A 138 8.01 14.10 19.57
CA GLU A 138 7.53 15.42 19.97
C GLU A 138 6.08 15.58 19.46
N GLU A 139 5.20 16.04 20.33
CA GLU A 139 3.78 16.34 20.18
C GLU A 139 3.18 16.28 18.76
N GLY A 140 2.41 15.26 18.48
CA GLY A 140 1.66 15.06 17.25
C GLY A 140 1.55 13.57 16.89
N ASP A 141 0.42 13.16 16.37
CA ASP A 141 0.11 11.78 15.96
C ASP A 141 1.04 11.23 14.88
N VAL A 142 2.20 10.74 15.27
CA VAL A 142 3.17 10.14 14.36
C VAL A 142 3.06 8.62 14.43
N THR A 143 2.53 8.03 13.38
CA THR A 143 2.64 6.60 13.16
C THR A 143 4.02 6.26 12.64
N THR A 144 4.79 5.51 13.39
CA THR A 144 6.09 4.99 12.96
C THR A 144 5.89 3.61 12.34
N ILE A 145 6.30 3.46 11.09
CA ILE A 145 6.42 2.15 10.45
C ILE A 145 7.91 1.79 10.33
N SER A 146 8.23 0.57 10.69
CA SER A 146 9.58 0.03 10.61
C SER A 146 9.58 -1.24 9.79
N GLN A 147 10.72 -1.50 9.14
CA GLN A 147 10.92 -2.76 8.44
C GLN A 147 10.74 -3.93 9.42
N ILE A 148 10.08 -5.01 8.99
CA ILE A 148 9.92 -6.22 9.78
C ILE A 148 11.29 -6.74 10.22
N GLY A 149 11.43 -7.12 11.49
CA GLY A 149 12.72 -7.46 12.10
C GLY A 149 13.47 -6.27 12.71
N PHE A 150 12.89 -5.06 12.70
CA PHE A 150 13.50 -3.88 13.28
C PHE A 150 13.70 -3.98 14.81
N LYS A 151 12.76 -4.60 15.53
CA LYS A 151 12.85 -4.76 16.98
C LYS A 151 14.05 -5.64 17.37
N GLU A 152 14.23 -6.75 16.67
CA GLU A 152 15.33 -7.69 16.86
C GLU A 152 16.66 -7.03 16.52
N TRP A 153 16.70 -6.30 15.41
CA TRP A 153 17.86 -5.53 15.02
C TRP A 153 18.17 -4.44 16.06
N LEU A 154 17.18 -3.70 16.55
CA LEU A 154 17.36 -2.65 17.57
C LEU A 154 17.91 -3.23 18.88
N ALA A 155 17.47 -4.43 19.29
CA ALA A 155 17.97 -5.10 20.48
C ALA A 155 19.46 -5.45 20.39
N SER A 156 19.96 -5.77 19.19
CA SER A 156 21.36 -6.13 18.91
C SER A 156 22.21 -4.96 18.41
N ALA A 157 21.61 -3.83 18.07
CA ALA A 157 22.30 -2.69 17.48
C ALA A 157 23.26 -1.98 18.47
N THR A 158 24.37 -1.48 17.95
CA THR A 158 25.29 -0.66 18.74
C THR A 158 24.65 0.68 19.14
N GLU A 159 25.12 1.28 20.24
CA GLU A 159 24.67 2.61 20.66
C GLU A 159 24.92 3.69 19.59
N LYS A 160 25.97 3.51 18.79
CA LYS A 160 26.27 4.38 17.63
C LYS A 160 25.17 4.29 16.57
N ASP A 161 24.72 3.08 16.26
CA ASP A 161 23.67 2.86 15.26
C ASP A 161 22.30 3.36 15.77
N LYS A 162 21.98 3.10 17.02
CA LYS A 162 20.78 3.65 17.69
C LYS A 162 20.75 5.18 17.62
N LYS A 163 21.84 5.86 18.01
CA LYS A 163 21.95 7.32 17.92
C LYS A 163 21.77 7.85 16.49
N LYS A 164 22.32 7.16 15.48
CA LYS A 164 22.19 7.55 14.07
C LYS A 164 20.76 7.49 13.60
N ILE A 165 20.02 6.46 14.03
CA ILE A 165 18.61 6.24 13.68
C ILE A 165 17.73 7.27 14.35
N PHE A 166 17.90 7.45 15.65
CA PHE A 166 17.13 8.42 16.42
C PHE A 166 17.31 9.84 15.88
N LYS A 167 18.53 10.20 15.46
CA LYS A 167 18.78 11.48 14.79
C LYS A 167 18.01 11.61 13.45
N ARG A 168 17.87 10.51 12.69
CA ARG A 168 17.10 10.52 11.44
C ARG A 168 15.59 10.65 11.69
N LEU A 169 15.08 10.03 12.73
CA LEU A 169 13.66 10.13 13.11
C LEU A 169 13.35 11.56 13.58
N LYS A 170 14.14 12.15 14.46
CA LYS A 170 13.97 13.54 14.92
C LYS A 170 14.02 14.58 13.79
N GLY A 171 14.84 14.39 12.77
CA GLY A 171 15.00 15.37 11.68
C GLY A 171 13.83 15.45 10.71
N ARG A 172 12.82 14.60 10.79
CA ARG A 172 11.68 14.55 9.89
C ARG A 172 10.40 15.18 10.43
N HIS A 173 10.40 15.72 11.64
CA HIS A 173 9.23 16.17 12.39
C HIS A 173 8.86 17.65 12.25
N LYS A 174 8.99 18.28 11.10
CA LYS A 174 8.68 19.72 10.99
C LYS A 174 7.25 20.08 10.58
N SER A 175 6.36 19.15 10.39
CA SER A 175 4.96 19.49 10.12
C SER A 175 4.05 18.28 10.27
N GLY A 176 3.10 18.34 11.17
CA GLY A 176 1.95 17.45 11.42
C GLY A 176 1.86 16.21 10.55
N TRP A 177 1.43 15.12 11.15
CA TRP A 177 1.08 13.88 10.47
C TRP A 177 2.09 13.34 9.46
N ARG A 178 3.02 12.51 9.87
CA ARG A 178 3.90 11.78 8.95
C ARG A 178 4.06 10.34 9.40
N ILE A 179 3.90 9.43 8.46
CA ILE A 179 4.43 8.09 8.59
C ILE A 179 5.95 8.21 8.56
N ALA A 180 6.60 8.04 9.70
CA ALA A 180 8.05 7.93 9.78
C ALA A 180 8.43 6.50 9.38
N GLN A 181 8.94 6.34 8.17
CA GLN A 181 9.38 5.05 7.65
C GLN A 181 10.83 4.80 8.01
N PHE A 182 11.10 3.71 8.69
CA PHE A 182 12.44 3.27 9.04
C PHE A 182 12.84 1.98 8.34
N GLN A 183 13.97 2.01 7.65
CA GLN A 183 14.56 0.87 6.96
C GLN A 183 16.00 0.67 7.44
N PHE A 184 16.30 -0.48 7.99
CA PHE A 184 17.63 -0.87 8.43
C PHE A 184 18.34 -1.80 7.44
N ASP A 185 17.60 -2.66 6.75
CA ASP A 185 18.08 -3.54 5.68
C ASP A 185 17.67 -2.97 4.32
N LYS A 186 18.63 -2.89 3.41
CA LYS A 186 18.44 -2.39 2.06
C LYS A 186 18.42 -3.50 1.00
N SER A 187 18.49 -4.77 1.40
CA SER A 187 18.51 -5.90 0.47
C SER A 187 17.24 -5.99 -0.38
N CYS A 188 16.11 -5.55 0.17
CA CYS A 188 14.81 -5.48 -0.51
C CYS A 188 14.64 -4.24 -1.40
N VAL A 189 15.58 -3.26 -1.35
CA VAL A 189 15.50 -2.04 -2.16
C VAL A 189 15.95 -2.31 -3.58
N SER A 190 15.07 -2.03 -4.55
CA SER A 190 15.46 -2.05 -5.96
C SER A 190 16.02 -0.70 -6.40
N LYS A 191 16.92 -0.73 -7.40
CA LYS A 191 17.50 0.49 -8.00
C LYS A 191 16.67 1.02 -9.16
N SER A 192 15.71 0.25 -9.61
CA SER A 192 14.81 0.64 -10.69
C SER A 192 13.51 -0.14 -10.61
N THR A 193 12.46 0.42 -11.17
CA THR A 193 11.16 -0.21 -11.31
C THR A 193 10.67 -0.10 -12.74
N THR A 194 9.93 -1.10 -13.20
CA THR A 194 9.31 -1.08 -14.51
C THR A 194 7.85 -0.70 -14.39
N ILE A 195 7.42 0.26 -15.20
CA ILE A 195 6.03 0.61 -15.43
C ILE A 195 5.77 0.27 -16.89
N ALA A 196 4.74 -0.53 -17.18
CA ALA A 196 4.47 -0.92 -18.55
C ALA A 196 2.98 -1.19 -18.77
N TYR A 197 2.47 -0.68 -19.88
CA TYR A 197 1.14 -1.01 -20.39
C TYR A 197 1.07 -2.48 -20.80
N ASN A 198 -0.02 -3.13 -20.45
CA ASN A 198 -0.36 -4.47 -20.90
C ASN A 198 -1.82 -4.46 -21.36
N LYS A 199 -2.04 -4.58 -22.66
CA LYS A 199 -3.37 -4.45 -23.27
C LYS A 199 -4.37 -5.46 -22.69
N ASP A 200 -4.00 -6.72 -22.64
CA ASP A 200 -4.91 -7.79 -22.21
C ASP A 200 -5.30 -7.62 -20.73
N ALA A 201 -4.32 -7.31 -19.87
CA ALA A 201 -4.56 -7.01 -18.47
C ALA A 201 -5.45 -5.77 -18.28
N ALA A 202 -5.22 -4.71 -19.06
CA ALA A 202 -6.00 -3.48 -19.01
C ALA A 202 -7.46 -3.71 -19.42
N GLU A 203 -7.69 -4.43 -20.51
CA GLU A 203 -9.04 -4.76 -21.00
C GLU A 203 -9.80 -5.67 -20.02
N GLU A 204 -9.14 -6.72 -19.50
CA GLU A 204 -9.72 -7.62 -18.50
C GLU A 204 -10.05 -6.86 -17.20
N ALA A 205 -9.13 -6.02 -16.70
CA ALA A 205 -9.35 -5.22 -15.51
C ALA A 205 -10.55 -4.27 -15.69
N THR A 206 -10.59 -3.54 -16.80
CA THR A 206 -11.68 -2.60 -17.10
C THR A 206 -13.04 -3.32 -17.10
N LYS A 207 -13.11 -4.50 -17.70
CA LYS A 207 -14.33 -5.33 -17.73
C LYS A 207 -14.74 -5.74 -16.30
N LEU A 208 -13.82 -6.35 -15.54
CA LEU A 208 -14.11 -6.86 -14.19
C LEU A 208 -14.51 -5.73 -13.24
N ILE A 209 -13.86 -4.58 -13.30
CA ILE A 209 -14.17 -3.39 -12.50
C ILE A 209 -15.56 -2.86 -12.84
N SER A 210 -15.88 -2.76 -14.13
CA SER A 210 -17.19 -2.31 -14.59
C SER A 210 -18.30 -3.23 -14.14
N GLU A 211 -18.13 -4.55 -14.28
CA GLU A 211 -19.08 -5.56 -13.82
C GLU A 211 -19.28 -5.47 -12.30
N PHE A 212 -18.20 -5.37 -11.54
CA PHE A 212 -18.24 -5.26 -10.10
C PHE A 212 -18.98 -4.00 -9.62
N PHE A 213 -18.66 -2.83 -10.15
CA PHE A 213 -19.38 -1.60 -9.79
C PHE A 213 -20.85 -1.64 -10.22
N ASN A 214 -21.16 -2.17 -11.40
CA ASN A 214 -22.53 -2.29 -11.87
C ASN A 214 -23.36 -3.20 -10.94
N SER A 215 -22.81 -4.31 -10.48
CA SER A 215 -23.50 -5.23 -9.58
C SER A 215 -23.64 -4.69 -8.16
N THR A 216 -22.71 -3.84 -7.71
CA THR A 216 -22.67 -3.38 -6.31
C THR A 216 -23.30 -2.01 -6.11
N LEU A 217 -23.16 -1.08 -7.05
CA LEU A 217 -23.61 0.31 -6.89
C LEU A 217 -25.05 0.55 -7.36
N LYS A 218 -25.57 -0.28 -8.25
CA LYS A 218 -26.94 -0.15 -8.82
C LYS A 218 -28.05 -0.84 -8.01
N GLN A 219 -27.71 -1.48 -6.91
CA GLN A 219 -28.69 -2.13 -6.01
C GLN A 219 -29.38 -1.13 -5.09
#